data_78ee94fcf6f04f16d94b4ed63f74f146
#
_entry.id   78ee94fcf6f04f16d94b4ed63f74f146
#
_cell.length_a   1.000
_cell.length_b   1.000
_cell.length_c   1.000
_cell.angle_alpha   90.00
_cell.angle_beta   90.00
_cell.angle_gamma   90.00
#
_symmetry.space_group_name_H-M   'P 1'
#
loop_
_entity.id
_entity.type
_entity.pdbx_description
1 polymer ?
#
loop_
_entity_poly.entity_id
_entity_poly.type
_entity_poly.pdbx_seq_one_letter_code
_entity_poly.pdbx_strand_id
1 'polypeptide(L)'
;MDMLYVEDCCEILDSMRVPITASEREEGEYPYYGANGIQDHIADYIFDDELVLLAEDGGNFGSRERPIAYRVSGKCWVNNHAHVLKPKAGLDVDYLCYSLKFYKVDGMVNGATRQKLTQAAMRKMQIPLRSMDKQKYIVDVLNHIIKLIERRQQELQLLDDLIKARFVEMFGDPYVNPLKWKRLKIKDAVTIEPQNGLYKPQSDYVTDGT
;
A
#
# COMPACT_ATOMS: atom_id res chain seq x y z
N MET A 1 7.86 27.91 -7.19
CA MET A 1 7.96 26.51 -7.60
C MET A 1 6.79 26.26 -8.52
N ASP A 2 7.08 26.03 -9.79
CA ASP A 2 6.03 25.89 -10.79
C ASP A 2 5.33 24.55 -10.61
N MET A 3 4.02 24.55 -10.77
CA MET A 3 3.15 23.38 -10.62
C MET A 3 2.41 23.15 -11.93
N LEU A 4 2.21 21.90 -12.30
CA LEU A 4 1.38 21.51 -13.44
C LEU A 4 0.13 20.81 -12.95
N TYR A 5 -1.01 21.09 -13.56
CA TYR A 5 -2.22 20.29 -13.33
C TYR A 5 -2.08 18.92 -14.00
N VAL A 6 -2.70 17.92 -13.38
CA VAL A 6 -2.71 16.55 -13.93
C VAL A 6 -3.28 16.54 -15.35
N GLU A 7 -4.32 17.32 -15.64
CA GLU A 7 -4.89 17.42 -16.99
C GLU A 7 -3.93 17.99 -18.04
N ASP A 8 -2.97 18.83 -17.62
CA ASP A 8 -1.99 19.42 -18.53
C ASP A 8 -0.83 18.47 -18.82
N CYS A 9 -0.39 17.70 -17.81
CA CYS A 9 0.80 16.87 -17.89
C CYS A 9 0.52 15.37 -18.09
N CYS A 10 -0.75 14.94 -18.05
CA CYS A 10 -1.15 13.56 -18.29
C CYS A 10 -2.20 13.44 -19.38
N GLU A 11 -2.18 12.33 -20.08
CA GLU A 11 -3.30 11.81 -20.84
C GLU A 11 -4.17 10.97 -19.90
N ILE A 12 -5.47 11.24 -19.88
CA ILE A 12 -6.43 10.58 -18.98
C ILE A 12 -7.21 9.55 -19.78
N LEU A 13 -6.97 8.27 -19.50
CA LEU A 13 -7.48 7.15 -20.27
C LEU A 13 -8.72 6.49 -19.63
N ASP A 14 -9.41 7.19 -18.76
CA ASP A 14 -10.56 6.68 -18.00
C ASP A 14 -11.68 6.15 -18.89
N SER A 15 -11.87 6.71 -20.09
CA SER A 15 -12.88 6.28 -21.05
C SER A 15 -12.61 4.88 -21.64
N MET A 16 -11.39 4.39 -21.53
CA MET A 16 -11.00 3.06 -22.02
C MET A 16 -11.22 1.96 -20.99
N ARG A 17 -11.55 2.31 -19.75
CA ARG A 17 -11.78 1.33 -18.68
C ARG A 17 -13.06 0.53 -18.94
N VAL A 18 -12.99 -0.78 -18.69
CA VAL A 18 -14.15 -1.67 -18.82
C VAL A 18 -14.29 -2.45 -17.52
N PRO A 19 -15.33 -2.20 -16.71
CA PRO A 19 -15.63 -3.01 -15.54
C PRO A 19 -16.15 -4.38 -15.97
N ILE A 20 -15.60 -5.45 -15.37
CA ILE A 20 -16.07 -6.82 -15.56
C ILE A 20 -16.45 -7.37 -14.18
N THR A 21 -17.61 -8.01 -14.08
CA THR A 21 -18.02 -8.67 -12.83
C THR A 21 -17.17 -9.90 -12.57
N ALA A 22 -17.04 -10.31 -11.30
CA ALA A 22 -16.20 -11.46 -10.94
C ALA A 22 -16.62 -12.75 -11.67
N SER A 23 -17.92 -12.91 -11.96
CA SER A 23 -18.44 -14.09 -12.67
C SER A 23 -18.18 -14.08 -14.20
N GLU A 24 -17.82 -12.94 -14.75
CA GLU A 24 -17.53 -12.79 -16.19
C GLU A 24 -16.04 -12.77 -16.49
N ARG A 25 -15.19 -12.83 -15.46
CA ARG A 25 -13.73 -12.86 -15.63
C ARG A 25 -13.27 -14.27 -15.97
N GLU A 26 -12.63 -14.39 -17.11
CA GLU A 26 -11.90 -15.61 -17.46
C GLU A 26 -10.50 -15.57 -16.82
N GLU A 27 -10.12 -16.61 -16.09
CA GLU A 27 -8.83 -16.73 -15.44
C GLU A 27 -7.68 -16.71 -16.47
N GLY A 28 -6.60 -15.95 -16.17
CA GLY A 28 -5.48 -15.78 -17.07
C GLY A 28 -4.26 -15.15 -16.41
N GLU A 29 -3.35 -14.59 -17.22
CA GLU A 29 -2.07 -14.08 -16.76
C GLU A 29 -2.04 -12.54 -16.55
N TYR A 30 -2.99 -11.79 -17.11
CA TYR A 30 -2.96 -10.34 -17.07
C TYR A 30 -3.60 -9.78 -15.79
N PRO A 31 -2.92 -8.87 -15.08
CA PRO A 31 -3.45 -8.33 -13.84
C PRO A 31 -4.69 -7.45 -14.11
N TYR A 32 -5.73 -7.65 -13.31
CA TYR A 32 -6.93 -6.86 -13.25
C TYR A 32 -6.89 -5.91 -12.06
N TYR A 33 -6.84 -4.63 -12.34
CA TYR A 33 -6.64 -3.58 -11.34
C TYR A 33 -7.93 -2.89 -10.90
N GLY A 34 -8.00 -2.61 -9.60
CA GLY A 34 -9.00 -1.74 -8.98
C GLY A 34 -8.36 -0.57 -8.23
N ALA A 35 -9.14 0.07 -7.34
CA ALA A 35 -8.69 1.24 -6.58
C ALA A 35 -7.44 1.02 -5.72
N ASN A 36 -7.23 -0.19 -5.23
CA ASN A 36 -6.19 -0.53 -4.24
C ASN A 36 -5.17 -1.57 -4.75
N GLY A 37 -4.99 -1.67 -6.06
CA GLY A 37 -4.05 -2.60 -6.68
C GLY A 37 -4.73 -3.76 -7.42
N ILE A 38 -3.98 -4.84 -7.60
CA ILE A 38 -4.45 -6.05 -8.30
C ILE A 38 -5.57 -6.70 -7.49
N GLN A 39 -6.68 -6.97 -8.16
CA GLN A 39 -7.85 -7.66 -7.60
C GLN A 39 -7.95 -9.10 -8.12
N ASP A 40 -7.43 -9.34 -9.33
CA ASP A 40 -7.56 -10.61 -10.02
C ASP A 40 -6.54 -10.73 -11.15
N HIS A 41 -6.50 -11.90 -11.82
CA HIS A 41 -5.77 -12.10 -13.08
C HIS A 41 -6.74 -12.65 -14.12
N ILE A 42 -6.72 -12.09 -15.34
CA ILE A 42 -7.68 -12.41 -16.39
C ILE A 42 -6.98 -12.73 -17.71
N ALA A 43 -7.71 -13.38 -18.63
CA ALA A 43 -7.18 -13.89 -19.89
C ALA A 43 -6.86 -12.81 -20.93
N ASP A 44 -7.39 -11.58 -20.78
CA ASP A 44 -7.25 -10.51 -21.76
C ASP A 44 -6.77 -9.19 -21.10
N TYR A 45 -6.40 -8.21 -21.91
CA TYR A 45 -5.92 -6.89 -21.45
C TYR A 45 -6.49 -5.77 -22.32
N ILE A 46 -6.60 -4.57 -21.75
CA ILE A 46 -7.03 -3.36 -22.47
C ILE A 46 -5.93 -2.30 -22.55
N PHE A 47 -4.89 -2.41 -21.74
CA PHE A 47 -3.73 -1.53 -21.77
C PHE A 47 -2.45 -2.35 -21.94
N ASP A 48 -1.49 -1.81 -22.70
CA ASP A 48 -0.12 -2.30 -22.81
C ASP A 48 0.80 -1.07 -22.82
N ASP A 49 1.03 -0.48 -21.65
CA ASP A 49 1.65 0.84 -21.54
C ASP A 49 2.30 1.07 -20.17
N GLU A 50 2.97 2.21 -20.04
CA GLU A 50 3.56 2.72 -18.81
C GLU A 50 2.59 3.70 -18.15
N LEU A 51 1.89 3.27 -17.10
CA LEU A 51 0.76 3.98 -16.52
C LEU A 51 0.94 4.25 -15.01
N VAL A 52 0.22 5.25 -14.54
CA VAL A 52 -0.06 5.44 -13.11
C VAL A 52 -1.55 5.30 -12.90
N LEU A 53 -1.93 4.37 -12.05
CA LEU A 53 -3.32 4.24 -11.60
C LEU A 53 -3.50 5.01 -10.29
N LEU A 54 -4.56 5.80 -10.22
CA LEU A 54 -4.93 6.59 -9.05
C LEU A 54 -6.34 6.21 -8.60
N ALA A 55 -6.51 5.89 -7.33
CA ALA A 55 -7.80 5.50 -6.78
C ALA A 55 -8.90 6.53 -7.10
N GLU A 56 -10.03 6.06 -7.65
CA GLU A 56 -11.21 6.87 -7.88
C GLU A 56 -12.20 6.76 -6.73
N ASP A 57 -12.57 5.55 -6.31
CA ASP A 57 -13.46 5.32 -5.18
C ASP A 57 -13.01 4.14 -4.30
N GLY A 58 -13.35 4.20 -3.01
CA GLY A 58 -12.92 3.18 -2.06
C GLY A 58 -11.40 3.05 -1.91
N GLY A 59 -10.65 4.08 -2.30
CA GLY A 59 -9.20 4.17 -2.13
C GLY A 59 -8.78 4.43 -0.68
N ASN A 60 -7.49 4.27 -0.41
CA ASN A 60 -6.89 4.50 0.92
C ASN A 60 -6.68 6.00 1.22
N PHE A 61 -7.67 6.84 0.92
CA PHE A 61 -7.57 8.29 1.08
C PHE A 61 -7.26 8.68 2.54
N GLY A 62 -6.25 9.53 2.72
CA GLY A 62 -5.78 9.96 4.04
C GLY A 62 -4.87 8.96 4.77
N SER A 63 -4.66 7.76 4.25
CA SER A 63 -3.69 6.81 4.81
C SER A 63 -2.25 7.32 4.64
N ARG A 64 -1.41 7.12 5.67
CA ARG A 64 0.04 7.39 5.60
C ARG A 64 0.85 6.15 5.22
N GLU A 65 0.24 4.97 5.23
CA GLU A 65 0.90 3.69 4.99
C GLU A 65 0.49 3.07 3.66
N ARG A 66 -0.77 3.26 3.28
CA ARG A 66 -1.34 2.69 2.06
C ARG A 66 -1.46 3.75 0.99
N PRO A 67 -0.75 3.61 -0.14
CA PRO A 67 -0.80 4.59 -1.21
C PRO A 67 -2.16 4.61 -1.91
N ILE A 68 -2.49 5.75 -2.53
CA ILE A 68 -3.67 5.91 -3.40
C ILE A 68 -3.31 5.82 -4.89
N ALA A 69 -2.02 5.80 -5.22
CA ALA A 69 -1.54 5.65 -6.59
C ALA A 69 -0.46 4.58 -6.68
N TYR A 70 -0.40 3.89 -7.80
CA TYR A 70 0.59 2.84 -8.05
C TYR A 70 0.98 2.77 -9.52
N ARG A 71 2.20 2.34 -9.74
CA ARG A 71 2.83 2.17 -11.05
C ARG A 71 2.37 0.89 -11.71
N VAL A 72 2.01 0.96 -12.98
CA VAL A 72 1.70 -0.22 -13.81
C VAL A 72 2.51 -0.14 -15.10
N SER A 73 3.03 -1.28 -15.54
CA SER A 73 3.84 -1.44 -16.74
C SER A 73 3.37 -2.65 -17.54
N GLY A 74 3.23 -2.49 -18.84
CA GLY A 74 2.83 -3.54 -19.76
C GLY A 74 1.35 -3.87 -19.71
N LYS A 75 1.03 -5.12 -20.04
CA LYS A 75 -0.34 -5.58 -20.27
C LYS A 75 -1.15 -5.66 -18.98
N CYS A 76 -2.30 -5.00 -18.96
CA CYS A 76 -3.19 -5.02 -17.82
C CYS A 76 -4.64 -4.67 -18.19
N TRP A 77 -5.55 -4.97 -17.27
CA TRP A 77 -6.94 -4.53 -17.30
C TRP A 77 -7.24 -3.63 -16.11
N VAL A 78 -7.98 -2.57 -16.33
CA VAL A 78 -8.33 -1.60 -15.26
C VAL A 78 -9.83 -1.42 -15.20
N ASN A 79 -10.42 -1.56 -14.02
CA ASN A 79 -11.83 -1.31 -13.77
C ASN A 79 -12.13 0.17 -13.55
N ASN A 80 -13.40 0.49 -13.29
CA ASN A 80 -13.87 1.86 -13.08
C ASN A 80 -13.60 2.44 -11.68
N HIS A 81 -12.81 1.75 -10.83
CA HIS A 81 -12.48 2.23 -9.48
C HIS A 81 -11.11 2.90 -9.39
N ALA A 82 -10.37 2.96 -10.49
CA ALA A 82 -9.09 3.68 -10.57
C ALA A 82 -9.04 4.55 -11.83
N HIS A 83 -8.58 5.79 -11.71
CA HIS A 83 -8.20 6.64 -12.83
C HIS A 83 -6.95 6.09 -13.50
N VAL A 84 -6.88 6.21 -14.82
CA VAL A 84 -5.74 5.75 -15.63
C VAL A 84 -5.03 6.96 -16.21
N LEU A 85 -3.78 7.17 -15.77
CA LEU A 85 -2.97 8.32 -16.14
C LEU A 85 -1.73 7.86 -16.92
N LYS A 86 -1.56 8.40 -18.12
CA LYS A 86 -0.35 8.26 -18.92
C LYS A 86 0.39 9.60 -18.94
N PRO A 87 1.65 9.67 -18.46
CA PRO A 87 2.39 10.92 -18.47
C PRO A 87 2.67 11.36 -19.90
N LYS A 88 2.54 12.66 -20.16
CA LYS A 88 2.96 13.29 -21.42
C LYS A 88 4.49 13.49 -21.46
N ALA A 89 5.01 13.83 -22.63
CA ALA A 89 6.42 14.14 -22.81
C ALA A 89 6.92 15.20 -21.79
N GLY A 90 8.06 14.92 -21.15
CA GLY A 90 8.64 15.79 -20.12
C GLY A 90 8.24 15.44 -18.68
N LEU A 91 7.38 14.42 -18.47
CA LEU A 91 7.04 13.89 -17.15
C LEU A 91 7.42 12.41 -17.07
N ASP A 92 8.30 12.08 -16.15
CA ASP A 92 8.69 10.72 -15.83
C ASP A 92 7.56 10.01 -15.10
N VAL A 93 7.28 8.76 -15.46
CA VAL A 93 6.13 8.00 -14.94
C VAL A 93 6.30 7.62 -13.48
N ASP A 94 7.51 7.30 -13.03
CA ASP A 94 7.78 6.98 -11.63
C ASP A 94 7.74 8.25 -10.78
N TYR A 95 8.21 9.39 -11.33
CA TYR A 95 8.08 10.68 -10.68
C TYR A 95 6.60 11.08 -10.50
N LEU A 96 5.77 10.88 -11.51
CA LEU A 96 4.32 11.07 -11.42
C LEU A 96 3.73 10.16 -10.34
N CYS A 97 4.07 8.87 -10.34
CA CYS A 97 3.59 7.92 -9.35
C CYS A 97 3.95 8.36 -7.92
N TYR A 98 5.21 8.71 -7.67
CA TYR A 98 5.65 9.21 -6.36
C TYR A 98 4.95 10.49 -5.94
N SER A 99 4.69 11.40 -6.89
CA SER A 99 3.97 12.65 -6.62
C SER A 99 2.52 12.42 -6.18
N LEU A 100 1.92 11.31 -6.61
CA LEU A 100 0.51 10.97 -6.34
C LEU A 100 0.31 9.94 -5.21
N LYS A 101 1.32 9.12 -4.88
CA LYS A 101 1.18 8.00 -3.91
C LYS A 101 0.51 8.38 -2.60
N PHE A 102 0.88 9.49 -2.02
CA PHE A 102 0.38 10.01 -0.75
C PHE A 102 -0.11 11.46 -0.88
N TYR A 103 -0.70 11.76 -2.03
CA TYR A 103 -1.24 13.08 -2.29
C TYR A 103 -2.35 13.41 -1.28
N LYS A 104 -2.31 14.62 -0.73
CA LYS A 104 -3.36 15.10 0.18
C LYS A 104 -4.60 15.46 -0.61
N VAL A 105 -5.64 14.66 -0.46
CA VAL A 105 -6.93 14.83 -1.15
C VAL A 105 -8.01 15.48 -0.27
N ASP A 106 -7.60 16.14 0.82
CA ASP A 106 -8.51 16.83 1.73
C ASP A 106 -9.33 17.89 0.97
N GLY A 107 -10.66 17.79 1.09
CA GLY A 107 -11.59 18.66 0.35
C GLY A 107 -11.77 18.33 -1.14
N MET A 108 -11.05 17.32 -1.68
CA MET A 108 -11.16 16.87 -3.07
C MET A 108 -12.02 15.61 -3.21
N VAL A 109 -12.19 14.85 -2.14
CA VAL A 109 -12.99 13.62 -2.11
C VAL A 109 -14.37 13.90 -1.55
N ASN A 110 -15.37 13.22 -2.10
CA ASN A 110 -16.77 13.29 -1.69
C ASN A 110 -17.24 11.92 -1.18
N GLY A 111 -18.31 11.89 -0.38
CA GLY A 111 -18.92 10.68 0.14
C GLY A 111 -18.56 10.38 1.60
N ALA A 112 -19.57 10.09 2.41
CA ALA A 112 -19.41 9.80 3.84
C ALA A 112 -18.96 8.36 4.11
N THR A 113 -19.54 7.39 3.41
CA THR A 113 -19.27 5.95 3.62
C THR A 113 -18.20 5.42 2.66
N ARG A 114 -18.23 5.86 1.41
CA ARG A 114 -17.26 5.51 0.39
C ARG A 114 -16.78 6.80 -0.27
N GLN A 115 -15.57 7.20 0.08
CA GLN A 115 -14.95 8.39 -0.48
C GLN A 115 -14.67 8.20 -1.96
N LYS A 116 -14.93 9.22 -2.76
CA LYS A 116 -14.69 9.24 -4.20
C LYS A 116 -13.92 10.50 -4.61
N LEU A 117 -12.80 10.29 -5.28
CA LEU A 117 -12.05 11.31 -6.00
C LEU A 117 -12.60 11.36 -7.44
N THR A 118 -13.39 12.36 -7.76
CA THR A 118 -13.95 12.48 -9.12
C THR A 118 -12.89 12.85 -10.13
N GLN A 119 -13.12 12.52 -11.41
CA GLN A 119 -12.19 12.90 -12.49
C GLN A 119 -12.00 14.43 -12.56
N ALA A 120 -13.05 15.22 -12.30
CA ALA A 120 -12.96 16.68 -12.27
C ALA A 120 -12.05 17.21 -11.14
N ALA A 121 -12.06 16.55 -9.97
CA ALA A 121 -11.17 16.88 -8.87
C ALA A 121 -9.73 16.41 -9.18
N MET A 122 -9.57 15.19 -9.68
CA MET A 122 -8.27 14.63 -10.06
C MET A 122 -7.57 15.50 -11.12
N ARG A 123 -8.28 16.00 -12.12
CA ARG A 123 -7.72 16.91 -13.15
C ARG A 123 -7.03 18.14 -12.55
N LYS A 124 -7.54 18.66 -11.44
CA LYS A 124 -7.03 19.83 -10.72
C LYS A 124 -5.91 19.53 -9.72
N MET A 125 -5.53 18.28 -9.55
CA MET A 125 -4.35 17.93 -8.75
C MET A 125 -3.09 18.51 -9.38
N GLN A 126 -2.13 18.91 -8.56
CA GLN A 126 -0.95 19.62 -9.01
C GLN A 126 0.32 18.80 -8.77
N ILE A 127 1.13 18.69 -9.80
CA ILE A 127 2.43 18.01 -9.77
C ILE A 127 3.54 19.06 -9.84
N PRO A 128 4.58 18.98 -8.97
CA PRO A 128 5.70 19.92 -9.05
C PRO A 128 6.47 19.78 -10.35
N LEU A 129 6.57 20.86 -11.14
CA LEU A 129 7.36 20.87 -12.36
C LEU A 129 8.86 20.83 -12.04
N ARG A 130 9.58 19.87 -12.65
CA ARG A 130 11.03 19.71 -12.57
C ARG A 130 11.60 19.34 -13.94
N SER A 131 12.89 19.63 -14.16
CA SER A 131 13.60 19.08 -15.32
C SER A 131 13.66 17.54 -15.24
N MET A 132 13.74 16.86 -16.38
CA MET A 132 13.81 15.39 -16.44
C MET A 132 14.97 14.83 -15.61
N ASP A 133 16.13 15.46 -15.61
CA ASP A 133 17.27 15.03 -14.80
C ASP A 133 16.96 15.10 -13.30
N LYS A 134 16.24 16.16 -12.88
CA LYS A 134 15.83 16.30 -11.48
C LYS A 134 14.73 15.32 -11.10
N GLN A 135 13.80 15.02 -12.00
CA GLN A 135 12.77 13.98 -11.77
C GLN A 135 13.43 12.62 -11.56
N LYS A 136 14.32 12.20 -12.47
CA LYS A 136 15.08 10.93 -12.36
C LYS A 136 15.90 10.86 -11.09
N TYR A 137 16.63 11.93 -10.75
CA TYR A 137 17.39 11.99 -9.50
C TYR A 137 16.50 11.77 -8.27
N ILE A 138 15.31 12.40 -8.23
CA ILE A 138 14.35 12.24 -7.13
C ILE A 138 13.85 10.79 -7.06
N VAL A 139 13.49 10.21 -8.20
CA VAL A 139 13.06 8.80 -8.31
C VAL A 139 14.16 7.86 -7.81
N ASP A 140 15.40 8.05 -8.25
CA ASP A 140 16.53 7.21 -7.81
C ASP A 140 16.75 7.28 -6.30
N VAL A 141 16.71 8.47 -5.71
CA VAL A 141 16.83 8.64 -4.26
C VAL A 141 15.70 7.93 -3.52
N LEU A 142 14.45 8.09 -3.96
CA LEU A 142 13.30 7.44 -3.34
C LEU A 142 13.35 5.91 -3.47
N ASN A 143 13.75 5.40 -4.63
CA ASN A 143 13.94 3.96 -4.85
C ASN A 143 15.03 3.38 -3.94
N HIS A 144 16.14 4.11 -3.73
CA HIS A 144 17.18 3.69 -2.79
C HIS A 144 16.67 3.63 -1.34
N ILE A 145 15.90 4.63 -0.92
CA ILE A 145 15.30 4.66 0.42
C ILE A 145 14.34 3.48 0.62
N ILE A 146 13.47 3.21 -0.35
CA ILE A 146 12.54 2.09 -0.29
C ILE A 146 13.29 0.76 -0.16
N LYS A 147 14.31 0.53 -1.01
CA LYS A 147 15.17 -0.67 -0.93
C LYS A 147 15.88 -0.82 0.42
N LEU A 148 16.29 0.29 1.04
CA LEU A 148 16.87 0.26 2.38
C LEU A 148 15.83 -0.14 3.43
N ILE A 149 14.62 0.39 3.35
CA ILE A 149 13.51 0.03 4.27
C ILE A 149 13.19 -1.46 4.14
N GLU A 150 13.02 -1.97 2.92
CA GLU A 150 12.75 -3.39 2.66
C GLU A 150 13.85 -4.30 3.22
N ARG A 151 15.13 -3.96 3.01
CA ARG A 151 16.25 -4.71 3.57
C ARG A 151 16.23 -4.71 5.09
N ARG A 152 15.96 -3.58 5.74
CA ARG A 152 15.86 -3.51 7.20
C ARG A 152 14.70 -4.33 7.75
N GLN A 153 13.56 -4.35 7.06
CA GLN A 153 12.44 -5.20 7.44
C GLN A 153 12.81 -6.69 7.34
N GLN A 154 13.51 -7.09 6.27
CA GLN A 154 14.02 -8.46 6.12
C GLN A 154 15.03 -8.82 7.20
N GLU A 155 15.98 -7.91 7.54
CA GLU A 155 16.94 -8.13 8.62
C GLU A 155 16.24 -8.34 9.97
N LEU A 156 15.22 -7.54 10.29
CA LEU A 156 14.43 -7.71 11.52
C LEU A 156 13.74 -9.07 11.54
N GLN A 157 13.11 -9.49 10.43
CA GLN A 157 12.49 -10.80 10.33
C GLN A 157 13.50 -11.95 10.54
N LEU A 158 14.69 -11.85 9.94
CA LEU A 158 15.75 -12.84 10.10
C LEU A 158 16.26 -12.91 11.55
N LEU A 159 16.32 -11.77 12.26
CA LEU A 159 16.68 -11.74 13.67
C LEU A 159 15.61 -12.42 14.55
N ASP A 160 14.35 -12.17 14.27
CA ASP A 160 13.24 -12.86 14.97
C ASP A 160 13.28 -14.38 14.75
N ASP A 161 13.56 -14.80 13.53
CA ASP A 161 13.68 -16.23 13.19
C ASP A 161 14.92 -16.85 13.82
N LEU A 162 16.04 -16.12 13.90
CA LEU A 162 17.23 -16.54 14.61
C LEU A 162 16.97 -16.75 16.12
N ILE A 163 16.24 -15.83 16.75
CA ILE A 163 15.85 -15.96 18.17
C ILE A 163 15.04 -17.25 18.38
N LYS A 164 14.05 -17.50 17.53
CA LYS A 164 13.23 -18.73 17.59
C LYS A 164 14.08 -19.98 17.39
N ALA A 165 14.95 -19.98 16.36
CA ALA A 165 15.83 -21.11 16.05
C ALA A 165 16.79 -21.38 17.22
N ARG A 166 17.36 -20.33 17.81
CA ARG A 166 18.25 -20.45 18.96
C ARG A 166 17.55 -20.97 20.20
N PHE A 167 16.30 -20.56 20.42
CA PHE A 167 15.47 -21.13 21.49
C PHE A 167 15.28 -22.63 21.30
N VAL A 168 14.91 -23.06 20.09
CA VAL A 168 14.69 -24.49 19.78
C VAL A 168 15.99 -25.28 19.89
N GLU A 169 17.11 -24.72 19.47
CA GLU A 169 18.44 -25.37 19.59
C GLU A 169 18.81 -25.59 21.08
N MET A 170 18.55 -24.61 21.93
CA MET A 170 18.93 -24.67 23.36
C MET A 170 17.97 -25.51 24.19
N PHE A 171 16.68 -25.44 23.93
CA PHE A 171 15.63 -26.02 24.78
C PHE A 171 14.82 -27.14 24.10
N GLY A 172 15.05 -27.37 22.82
CA GLY A 172 14.21 -28.28 22.01
C GLY A 172 12.87 -27.64 21.61
N ASP A 173 12.22 -28.25 20.66
CA ASP A 173 10.86 -27.86 20.26
C ASP A 173 9.88 -28.11 21.44
N PRO A 174 9.19 -27.09 21.96
CA PRO A 174 8.28 -27.22 23.10
C PRO A 174 7.06 -28.10 22.82
N TYR A 175 6.65 -28.25 21.56
CA TYR A 175 5.53 -29.11 21.17
C TYR A 175 5.94 -30.58 21.18
N VAL A 176 7.09 -30.91 20.61
CA VAL A 176 7.62 -32.27 20.51
C VAL A 176 8.30 -32.68 21.81
N ASN A 177 8.91 -31.72 22.52
CA ASN A 177 9.68 -31.92 23.76
C ASN A 177 10.74 -33.01 23.64
N PRO A 178 11.68 -32.93 22.67
CA PRO A 178 12.66 -33.99 22.44
C PRO A 178 13.64 -34.18 23.61
N LEU A 179 13.85 -33.15 24.40
CA LEU A 179 14.70 -33.17 25.60
C LEU A 179 13.99 -33.65 26.85
N LYS A 180 12.71 -34.03 26.73
CA LYS A 180 11.87 -34.60 27.82
C LYS A 180 11.78 -33.71 29.06
N TRP A 181 11.73 -32.37 28.86
CA TRP A 181 11.50 -31.44 29.97
C TRP A 181 10.20 -31.75 30.70
N LYS A 182 10.21 -31.58 32.01
CA LYS A 182 9.00 -31.75 32.85
C LYS A 182 7.93 -30.73 32.43
N ARG A 183 6.75 -31.23 32.13
CA ARG A 183 5.59 -30.37 31.84
C ARG A 183 4.86 -30.02 33.14
N LEU A 184 4.66 -28.73 33.37
CA LEU A 184 3.89 -28.20 34.48
C LEU A 184 2.66 -27.46 33.96
N LYS A 185 1.58 -27.46 34.73
CA LYS A 185 0.48 -26.52 34.44
C LYS A 185 0.90 -25.13 34.90
N ILE A 186 0.44 -24.10 34.20
CA ILE A 186 0.79 -22.69 34.53
C ILE A 186 0.49 -22.40 36.01
N LYS A 187 -0.66 -22.86 36.52
CA LYS A 187 -1.03 -22.70 37.93
C LYS A 187 -0.02 -23.28 38.92
N ASP A 188 0.73 -24.30 38.52
CA ASP A 188 1.73 -24.97 39.38
C ASP A 188 3.13 -24.32 39.24
N ALA A 189 3.30 -23.44 38.25
CA ALA A 189 4.54 -22.73 37.94
C ALA A 189 4.56 -21.28 38.44
N VAL A 190 3.40 -20.71 38.76
CA VAL A 190 3.30 -19.34 39.30
C VAL A 190 3.28 -19.35 40.81
N THR A 191 4.03 -18.43 41.42
CA THR A 191 4.10 -18.28 42.89
C THR A 191 3.03 -17.33 43.43
N ILE A 192 2.43 -16.54 42.60
CA ILE A 192 1.36 -15.60 42.93
C ILE A 192 0.19 -15.90 42.00
N GLU A 193 -1.00 -16.09 42.55
CA GLU A 193 -2.19 -16.31 41.73
C GLU A 193 -2.41 -15.12 40.78
N PRO A 194 -2.78 -15.38 39.50
CA PRO A 194 -3.10 -14.32 38.54
C PRO A 194 -4.21 -13.44 39.13
N GLN A 195 -3.93 -12.16 39.29
CA GLN A 195 -4.91 -11.16 39.69
C GLN A 195 -5.43 -10.44 38.46
N ASN A 196 -6.70 -10.04 38.52
CA ASN A 196 -7.22 -9.13 37.51
C ASN A 196 -6.41 -7.84 37.54
N GLY A 197 -6.05 -7.35 36.37
CA GLY A 197 -5.36 -6.06 36.24
C GLY A 197 -6.16 -4.94 36.91
N LEU A 198 -5.48 -3.86 37.25
CA LEU A 198 -6.13 -2.69 37.82
C LEU A 198 -7.19 -2.15 36.84
N TYR A 199 -8.47 -2.29 37.21
CA TYR A 199 -9.56 -1.70 36.46
C TYR A 199 -9.58 -0.19 36.71
N LYS A 200 -9.42 0.60 35.67
CA LYS A 200 -9.67 2.04 35.71
C LYS A 200 -10.91 2.37 34.90
N PRO A 201 -11.86 3.13 35.43
CA PRO A 201 -12.99 3.62 34.64
C PRO A 201 -12.50 4.52 33.51
N GLN A 202 -13.28 4.64 32.46
CA GLN A 202 -12.92 5.43 31.27
C GLN A 202 -12.65 6.93 31.58
N SER A 203 -13.25 7.46 32.65
CA SER A 203 -12.99 8.78 33.18
C SER A 203 -11.55 9.05 33.62
N ASP A 204 -10.80 7.99 33.92
CA ASP A 204 -9.41 8.06 34.39
C ASP A 204 -8.39 7.94 33.26
N TYR A 205 -8.86 7.76 32.01
CA TYR A 205 -7.98 7.72 30.85
C TYR A 205 -7.54 9.15 30.49
N VAL A 206 -6.24 9.37 30.46
CA VAL A 206 -5.66 10.61 29.98
C VAL A 206 -5.36 10.48 28.47
N THR A 207 -5.56 11.59 27.75
CA THR A 207 -5.31 11.65 26.31
C THR A 207 -3.82 11.60 25.95
N ASP A 208 -2.96 12.01 26.89
CA ASP A 208 -1.50 11.98 26.73
C ASP A 208 -0.92 10.98 27.75
N GLY A 209 -0.64 9.77 27.26
CA GLY A 209 0.11 8.78 28.02
C GLY A 209 1.59 9.19 28.11
N THR A 210 2.11 9.31 29.31
CA THR A 210 3.56 9.38 29.59
C THR A 210 4.17 8.00 29.49
#